data_9c8f84b72ee758e23cc3a90c73b1378d
#
_entry.id   9c8f84b72ee758e23cc3a90c73b1378d
#
_cell.length_a   1.000
_cell.length_b   1.000
_cell.length_c   1.000
_cell.angle_alpha   90.00
_cell.angle_beta   90.00
_cell.angle_gamma   90.00
#
_symmetry.space_group_name_H-M   'P 1'
#
loop_
_entity.id
_entity.type
_entity.pdbx_description
1 polymer ?
#
loop_
_entity_poly.entity_id
_entity_poly.type
_entity_poly.pdbx_seq_one_letter_code
_entity_poly.pdbx_strand_id
1 'polypeptide(L)'
;MKKINSFGIEFENSSTTPFFQVGEKNRIRFGMDVFEGNTKTLKKIIDFLFVRNEEIESSFIIGDISNLNNKIRYNKIGLSKFLKINNWKETSVVNDDLECTIVFASVKNINKNDVFSYCKSIVLGRSQSYIMFYNDTFLLYVSSDVLDIISKEEDNIDTLKINYSDIYDKRYA
;
A
#
# COMPACT_ATOMS: atom_id res chain seq x y z
N MET A 1 1.24 -7.24 10.99
CA MET A 1 2.61 -6.93 10.53
C MET A 1 3.46 -8.14 10.15
N LYS A 2 3.33 -9.34 10.77
CA LYS A 2 4.12 -10.53 10.36
C LYS A 2 4.07 -10.84 8.86
N LYS A 3 2.93 -10.63 8.18
CA LYS A 3 2.78 -10.88 6.74
C LYS A 3 3.54 -9.83 5.91
N ILE A 4 3.57 -8.55 6.30
CA ILE A 4 4.35 -7.51 5.62
C ILE A 4 5.84 -7.80 5.75
N ASN A 5 6.30 -8.18 6.95
CA ASN A 5 7.71 -8.51 7.18
C ASN A 5 8.20 -9.69 6.32
N SER A 6 7.28 -10.61 5.92
CA SER A 6 7.64 -11.72 5.02
C SER A 6 7.96 -11.29 3.57
N PHE A 7 7.70 -10.02 3.21
CA PHE A 7 8.18 -9.39 1.97
C PHE A 7 9.56 -8.72 2.12
N GLY A 8 10.20 -8.82 3.28
CA GLY A 8 11.43 -8.09 3.58
C GLY A 8 11.21 -6.60 3.86
N ILE A 9 9.99 -6.23 4.25
CA ILE A 9 9.59 -4.84 4.49
C ILE A 9 9.40 -4.60 5.98
N GLU A 10 10.04 -3.57 6.49
CA GLU A 10 9.82 -3.00 7.81
C GLU A 10 8.74 -1.91 7.69
N PHE A 11 7.50 -2.28 8.00
CA PHE A 11 6.35 -1.37 7.87
C PHE A 11 6.47 -0.14 8.78
N GLU A 12 7.10 -0.31 9.91
CA GLU A 12 7.34 0.72 10.92
C GLU A 12 8.33 1.79 10.45
N ASN A 13 9.19 1.44 9.48
CA ASN A 13 10.11 2.37 8.86
C ASN A 13 9.39 3.21 7.79
N SER A 14 8.67 4.25 8.22
CA SER A 14 7.95 5.16 7.32
C SER A 14 8.85 6.17 6.61
N SER A 15 10.14 6.25 6.96
CA SER A 15 11.12 7.14 6.30
C SER A 15 11.53 6.62 4.91
N THR A 16 11.41 5.30 4.70
CA THR A 16 11.74 4.66 3.42
C THR A 16 10.49 3.95 2.88
N THR A 17 10.07 4.28 1.65
CA THR A 17 8.93 3.59 1.05
C THR A 17 9.23 2.10 0.86
N PRO A 18 8.23 1.22 0.91
CA PRO A 18 8.40 -0.23 0.76
C PRO A 18 9.18 -0.62 -0.49
N PHE A 19 9.02 0.15 -1.56
CA PHE A 19 9.69 -0.07 -2.83
C PHE A 19 11.22 -0.11 -2.71
N PHE A 20 11.82 0.75 -1.90
CA PHE A 20 13.27 0.81 -1.75
C PHE A 20 13.82 -0.15 -0.70
N GLN A 21 12.95 -0.87 0.01
CA GLN A 21 13.35 -1.88 1.01
C GLN A 21 13.58 -3.27 0.39
N VAL A 22 13.19 -3.49 -0.88
CA VAL A 22 13.31 -4.79 -1.56
C VAL A 22 14.14 -4.69 -2.83
N GLY A 23 14.66 -5.83 -3.29
CA GLY A 23 15.46 -5.93 -4.51
C GLY A 23 14.66 -5.61 -5.78
N GLU A 24 15.35 -5.16 -6.83
CA GLU A 24 14.75 -4.74 -8.11
C GLU A 24 13.94 -5.82 -8.82
N LYS A 25 14.32 -7.08 -8.65
CA LYS A 25 13.61 -8.23 -9.23
C LYS A 25 12.25 -8.50 -8.56
N ASN A 26 12.06 -8.02 -7.34
CA ASN A 26 10.85 -8.23 -6.55
C ASN A 26 9.90 -7.03 -6.56
N ARG A 27 10.17 -6.01 -7.39
CA ARG A 27 9.41 -4.76 -7.39
C ARG A 27 9.15 -4.20 -8.77
N ILE A 28 8.03 -3.47 -8.92
CA ILE A 28 7.70 -2.68 -10.10
C ILE A 28 6.96 -1.41 -9.66
N ARG A 29 7.19 -0.30 -10.34
CA ARG A 29 6.59 1.01 -10.06
C ARG A 29 5.83 1.52 -11.27
N PHE A 30 4.68 2.12 -11.01
CA PHE A 30 3.92 2.92 -11.97
C PHE A 30 3.76 4.34 -11.42
N GLY A 31 3.92 5.37 -12.27
CA GLY A 31 3.46 6.71 -11.94
C GLY A 31 1.93 6.73 -11.86
N MET A 32 1.36 7.49 -10.93
CA MET A 32 -0.11 7.56 -10.82
C MET A 32 -0.76 8.26 -12.03
N ASP A 33 -0.04 9.14 -12.69
CA ASP A 33 -0.44 9.87 -13.90
C ASP A 33 -0.81 8.94 -15.07
N VAL A 34 -0.16 7.76 -15.20
CA VAL A 34 -0.48 6.80 -16.27
C VAL A 34 -1.90 6.23 -16.16
N PHE A 35 -2.53 6.36 -15.02
CA PHE A 35 -3.91 5.90 -14.77
C PHE A 35 -4.95 7.01 -14.96
N GLU A 36 -4.54 8.27 -15.14
CA GLU A 36 -5.42 9.37 -15.47
C GLU A 36 -6.12 9.10 -16.82
N GLY A 37 -7.44 9.07 -16.83
CA GLY A 37 -8.21 8.69 -18.01
C GLY A 37 -8.19 7.18 -18.37
N ASN A 38 -7.34 6.37 -17.73
CA ASN A 38 -7.19 4.94 -18.01
C ASN A 38 -7.34 4.04 -16.75
N THR A 39 -8.37 4.28 -15.99
CA THR A 39 -8.67 3.47 -14.78
C THR A 39 -8.96 1.99 -15.06
N LYS A 40 -9.22 1.63 -16.34
CA LYS A 40 -9.37 0.21 -16.75
C LYS A 40 -8.05 -0.56 -16.58
N THR A 41 -6.92 0.07 -16.89
CA THR A 41 -5.60 -0.53 -16.70
C THR A 41 -5.31 -0.73 -15.20
N LEU A 42 -5.58 0.28 -14.36
CA LEU A 42 -5.48 0.16 -12.92
C LEU A 42 -6.32 -1.03 -12.39
N LYS A 43 -7.55 -1.17 -12.90
CA LYS A 43 -8.40 -2.30 -12.49
C LYS A 43 -7.82 -3.65 -12.90
N LYS A 44 -7.27 -3.78 -14.10
CA LYS A 44 -6.62 -5.03 -14.56
C LYS A 44 -5.42 -5.40 -13.69
N ILE A 45 -4.60 -4.43 -13.30
CA ILE A 45 -3.48 -4.64 -12.39
C ILE A 45 -4.00 -5.15 -11.03
N ILE A 46 -4.98 -4.48 -10.43
CA ILE A 46 -5.54 -4.92 -9.14
C ILE A 46 -6.21 -6.30 -9.24
N ASP A 47 -6.88 -6.60 -10.34
CA ASP A 47 -7.47 -7.93 -10.58
C ASP A 47 -6.40 -9.03 -10.73
N PHE A 48 -5.21 -8.70 -11.25
CA PHE A 48 -4.06 -9.60 -11.32
C PHE A 48 -3.44 -9.84 -9.93
N LEU A 49 -3.26 -8.80 -9.12
CA LEU A 49 -2.65 -8.90 -7.80
C LEU A 49 -3.53 -9.68 -6.80
N PHE A 50 -4.84 -9.49 -6.89
CA PHE A 50 -5.80 -10.02 -5.91
C PHE A 50 -6.83 -10.90 -6.61
N VAL A 51 -6.48 -12.18 -6.77
CA VAL A 51 -7.37 -13.18 -7.40
C VAL A 51 -8.61 -13.42 -6.51
N ARG A 52 -9.66 -13.94 -7.11
CA ARG A 52 -10.94 -14.21 -6.41
C ARG A 52 -10.71 -15.23 -5.28
N ASN A 53 -11.23 -14.93 -4.09
CA ASN A 53 -11.17 -15.73 -2.85
C ASN A 53 -9.85 -15.69 -2.06
N GLU A 54 -8.92 -14.82 -2.41
CA GLU A 54 -7.76 -14.57 -1.54
C GLU A 54 -8.10 -13.57 -0.43
N GLU A 55 -7.54 -13.80 0.75
CA GLU A 55 -7.66 -12.85 1.86
C GLU A 55 -6.76 -11.64 1.60
N ILE A 56 -7.37 -10.48 1.39
CA ILE A 56 -6.64 -9.21 1.29
C ILE A 56 -6.63 -8.56 2.67
N GLU A 57 -5.44 -8.23 3.13
CA GLU A 57 -5.21 -7.44 4.34
C GLU A 57 -4.77 -6.02 3.96
N SER A 58 -4.99 -5.08 4.87
CA SER A 58 -4.45 -3.71 4.74
C SER A 58 -3.85 -3.27 6.06
N SER A 59 -2.76 -2.52 5.97
CA SER A 59 -2.18 -1.82 7.12
C SER A 59 -1.91 -0.36 6.75
N PHE A 60 -2.22 0.55 7.67
CA PHE A 60 -2.12 1.99 7.43
C PHE A 60 -1.90 2.77 8.74
N ILE A 61 -1.33 3.98 8.63
CA ILE A 61 -1.15 4.89 9.76
C ILE A 61 -2.51 5.54 10.07
N ILE A 62 -2.92 5.49 11.34
CA ILE A 62 -4.16 6.12 11.83
C ILE A 62 -3.91 7.37 12.65
N GLY A 63 -2.70 7.56 13.13
CA GLY A 63 -2.34 8.72 13.96
C GLY A 63 -0.98 8.59 14.59
N ASP A 64 -0.72 9.53 15.47
CA ASP A 64 0.48 9.61 16.29
C ASP A 64 0.15 9.94 17.74
N ILE A 65 1.03 9.54 18.65
CA ILE A 65 0.99 9.91 20.07
C ILE A 65 2.20 10.80 20.31
N SER A 66 1.95 12.05 20.66
CA SER A 66 3.00 12.97 21.05
C SER A 66 3.58 12.59 22.42
N ASN A 67 4.91 12.58 22.54
CA ASN A 67 5.60 12.32 23.80
C ASN A 67 5.29 13.36 24.89
N LEU A 68 4.77 14.55 24.51
CA LEU A 68 4.47 15.63 25.43
C LEU A 68 3.16 15.44 26.22
N ASN A 69 2.15 14.79 25.65
CA ASN A 69 0.82 14.75 26.25
C ASN A 69 0.12 13.39 26.27
N ASN A 70 0.77 12.36 25.74
CA ASN A 70 0.26 10.98 25.66
C ASN A 70 -1.15 10.84 25.05
N LYS A 71 -1.59 11.81 24.23
CA LYS A 71 -2.88 11.75 23.55
C LYS A 71 -2.69 11.34 22.09
N ILE A 72 -3.53 10.41 21.63
CA ILE A 72 -3.57 10.02 20.22
C ILE A 72 -4.16 11.16 19.41
N ARG A 73 -3.43 11.60 18.39
CA ARG A 73 -3.91 12.50 17.37
C ARG A 73 -4.25 11.69 16.12
N TYR A 74 -5.54 11.45 15.91
CA TYR A 74 -6.02 10.66 14.77
C TYR A 74 -5.97 11.45 13.46
N ASN A 75 -5.49 10.78 12.42
CA ASN A 75 -5.51 11.32 11.06
C ASN A 75 -6.91 11.11 10.44
N LYS A 76 -7.48 12.18 9.89
CA LYS A 76 -8.77 12.13 9.17
C LYS A 76 -8.58 11.66 7.72
N ILE A 77 -8.21 10.41 7.53
CA ILE A 77 -7.88 9.84 6.21
C ILE A 77 -9.10 9.43 5.37
N GLY A 78 -10.29 9.37 5.97
CA GLY A 78 -11.53 9.09 5.26
C GLY A 78 -11.60 7.71 4.59
N LEU A 79 -10.79 6.74 5.05
CA LEU A 79 -10.72 5.38 4.48
C LEU A 79 -12.06 4.64 4.52
N SER A 80 -12.90 4.90 5.53
CA SER A 80 -14.24 4.30 5.66
C SER A 80 -15.18 4.59 4.48
N LYS A 81 -14.85 5.56 3.64
CA LYS A 81 -15.61 5.84 2.41
C LYS A 81 -15.32 4.83 1.29
N PHE A 82 -14.20 4.10 1.39
CA PHE A 82 -13.73 3.17 0.36
C PHE A 82 -13.61 1.75 0.88
N LEU A 83 -13.17 1.59 2.14
CA LEU A 83 -12.92 0.30 2.75
C LEU A 83 -13.99 -0.01 3.78
N LYS A 84 -14.61 -1.18 3.66
CA LYS A 84 -15.46 -1.71 4.72
C LYS A 84 -14.57 -2.29 5.82
N ILE A 85 -14.43 -1.55 6.93
CA ILE A 85 -13.57 -1.94 8.04
C ILE A 85 -14.39 -2.70 9.07
N ASN A 86 -14.26 -4.02 9.11
CA ASN A 86 -14.98 -4.88 10.05
C ASN A 86 -14.09 -5.39 11.19
N ASN A 87 -12.78 -5.53 10.95
CA ASN A 87 -11.81 -6.05 11.91
C ASN A 87 -10.66 -5.06 12.01
N TRP A 88 -10.44 -4.54 13.20
CA TRP A 88 -9.46 -3.50 13.46
C TRP A 88 -8.49 -3.95 14.53
N LYS A 89 -7.22 -3.95 14.22
CA LYS A 89 -6.16 -4.21 15.19
C LYS A 89 -5.18 -3.05 15.17
N GLU A 90 -4.98 -2.41 16.30
CA GLU A 90 -3.99 -1.35 16.47
C GLU A 90 -2.64 -1.92 16.93
N THR A 91 -1.58 -1.27 16.49
CA THR A 91 -0.21 -1.50 16.92
C THR A 91 0.50 -0.17 16.97
N SER A 92 1.25 0.08 18.04
CA SER A 92 1.99 1.32 18.22
C SER A 92 3.49 1.04 18.15
N VAL A 93 4.23 1.92 17.49
CA VAL A 93 5.68 1.83 17.31
C VAL A 93 6.31 3.18 17.62
N VAL A 94 7.33 3.18 18.46
CA VAL A 94 8.12 4.39 18.75
C VAL A 94 8.94 4.73 17.52
N ASN A 95 8.87 5.99 17.10
CA ASN A 95 9.68 6.55 16.04
C ASN A 95 10.59 7.62 16.65
N ASP A 96 11.85 7.27 16.82
CA ASP A 96 12.83 8.15 17.47
C ASP A 96 13.15 9.38 16.62
N ASP A 97 13.14 9.25 15.29
CA ASP A 97 13.41 10.36 14.36
C ASP A 97 12.35 11.46 14.43
N LEU A 98 11.09 11.08 14.67
CA LEU A 98 9.96 12.00 14.78
C LEU A 98 9.59 12.34 16.23
N GLU A 99 10.31 11.78 17.20
CA GLU A 99 10.04 11.95 18.64
C GLU A 99 8.57 11.69 19.01
N CYS A 100 7.94 10.72 18.35
CA CYS A 100 6.56 10.35 18.58
C CYS A 100 6.34 8.83 18.46
N THR A 101 5.19 8.36 18.93
CA THR A 101 4.76 6.98 18.70
C THR A 101 3.75 6.97 17.56
N ILE A 102 4.04 6.27 16.48
CA ILE A 102 3.13 6.11 15.34
C ILE A 102 2.14 4.99 15.65
N VAL A 103 0.86 5.23 15.38
CA VAL A 103 -0.21 4.26 15.58
C VAL A 103 -0.68 3.74 14.21
N PHE A 104 -0.57 2.43 14.04
CA PHE A 104 -0.98 1.70 12.84
C PHE A 104 -2.25 0.91 13.11
N ALA A 105 -3.11 0.81 12.11
CA ALA A 105 -4.20 -0.14 12.08
C ALA A 105 -3.97 -1.22 11.03
N SER A 106 -4.38 -2.44 11.34
CA SER A 106 -4.42 -3.56 10.40
C SER A 106 -5.85 -4.10 10.31
N VAL A 107 -6.29 -4.35 9.08
CA VAL A 107 -7.64 -4.80 8.74
C VAL A 107 -7.53 -6.01 7.82
N LYS A 108 -8.42 -7.00 7.99
CA LYS A 108 -8.48 -8.21 7.19
C LYS A 108 -9.76 -8.26 6.36
N ASN A 109 -9.78 -9.17 5.39
CA ASN A 109 -10.93 -9.44 4.54
C ASN A 109 -11.38 -8.19 3.75
N ILE A 110 -10.43 -7.44 3.21
CA ILE A 110 -10.69 -6.31 2.32
C ILE A 110 -11.18 -6.86 0.96
N ASN A 111 -12.21 -6.23 0.41
CA ASN A 111 -12.68 -6.56 -0.93
C ASN A 111 -11.78 -5.89 -1.98
N LYS A 112 -11.39 -6.62 -3.04
CA LYS A 112 -10.56 -6.05 -4.10
C LYS A 112 -11.21 -4.86 -4.83
N ASN A 113 -12.54 -4.79 -4.88
CA ASN A 113 -13.23 -3.63 -5.44
C ASN A 113 -13.07 -2.40 -4.54
N ASP A 114 -12.93 -2.58 -3.23
CA ASP A 114 -12.65 -1.49 -2.29
C ASP A 114 -11.21 -0.99 -2.49
N VAL A 115 -10.24 -1.92 -2.69
CA VAL A 115 -8.85 -1.56 -3.07
C VAL A 115 -8.85 -0.73 -4.35
N PHE A 116 -9.55 -1.19 -5.41
CA PHE A 116 -9.67 -0.43 -6.65
C PHE A 116 -10.31 0.95 -6.44
N SER A 117 -11.39 1.03 -5.66
CA SER A 117 -12.07 2.28 -5.37
C SER A 117 -11.17 3.27 -4.64
N TYR A 118 -10.36 2.78 -3.69
CA TYR A 118 -9.37 3.60 -3.00
C TYR A 118 -8.30 4.10 -3.98
N CYS A 119 -7.63 3.22 -4.73
CA CYS A 119 -6.60 3.60 -5.70
C CYS A 119 -7.13 4.60 -6.74
N LYS A 120 -8.33 4.35 -7.28
CA LYS A 120 -9.00 5.28 -8.20
C LYS A 120 -9.23 6.65 -7.55
N SER A 121 -9.54 6.71 -6.27
CA SER A 121 -9.74 7.99 -5.57
C SER A 121 -8.45 8.82 -5.48
N ILE A 122 -7.30 8.16 -5.35
CA ILE A 122 -5.99 8.82 -5.36
C ILE A 122 -5.70 9.37 -6.76
N VAL A 123 -5.92 8.59 -7.84
CA VAL A 123 -5.82 9.07 -9.23
C VAL A 123 -6.67 10.32 -9.46
N LEU A 124 -7.82 10.43 -8.80
CA LEU A 124 -8.72 11.60 -8.85
C LEU A 124 -8.31 12.74 -7.90
N GLY A 125 -7.08 12.74 -7.38
CA GLY A 125 -6.52 13.82 -6.58
C GLY A 125 -6.96 13.86 -5.11
N ARG A 126 -7.45 12.74 -4.55
CA ARG A 126 -7.75 12.69 -3.12
C ARG A 126 -6.49 12.52 -2.29
N SER A 127 -6.54 13.04 -1.06
CA SER A 127 -5.44 12.90 -0.12
C SER A 127 -5.16 11.44 0.19
N GLN A 128 -3.90 11.07 0.12
CA GLN A 128 -3.38 9.74 0.41
C GLN A 128 -3.23 9.49 1.92
N SER A 129 -3.09 8.22 2.27
CA SER A 129 -2.55 7.73 3.55
C SER A 129 -1.32 6.90 3.30
N TYR A 130 -0.46 6.73 4.30
CA TYR A 130 0.53 5.66 4.28
C TYR A 130 -0.23 4.34 4.48
N ILE A 131 -0.44 3.62 3.39
CA ILE A 131 -1.29 2.42 3.33
C ILE A 131 -0.70 1.37 2.40
N MET A 132 -0.82 0.12 2.81
CA MET A 132 -0.47 -1.05 2.02
C MET A 132 -1.64 -2.02 1.99
N PHE A 133 -1.87 -2.63 0.83
CA PHE A 133 -2.76 -3.77 0.64
C PHE A 133 -1.93 -4.99 0.29
N TYR A 134 -2.19 -6.13 0.89
CA TYR A 134 -1.36 -7.30 0.66
C TYR A 134 -2.14 -8.62 0.83
N ASN A 135 -1.69 -9.65 0.12
CA ASN A 135 -2.05 -11.05 0.30
C ASN A 135 -0.79 -11.86 0.65
N ASP A 136 -0.75 -13.16 0.36
CA ASP A 136 0.43 -13.99 0.61
C ASP A 136 1.54 -13.79 -0.43
N THR A 137 1.20 -13.33 -1.64
CA THR A 137 2.09 -13.21 -2.79
C THR A 137 2.50 -11.78 -3.11
N PHE A 138 1.55 -10.83 -3.02
CA PHE A 138 1.72 -9.45 -3.44
C PHE A 138 1.54 -8.45 -2.30
N LEU A 139 2.27 -7.35 -2.40
CA LEU A 139 2.04 -6.14 -1.61
C LEU A 139 1.91 -4.95 -2.57
N LEU A 140 0.88 -4.15 -2.38
CA LEU A 140 0.55 -2.93 -3.12
C LEU A 140 0.66 -1.74 -2.18
N TYR A 141 1.58 -0.82 -2.46
CA TYR A 141 1.68 0.49 -1.83
C TYR A 141 1.15 1.57 -2.77
N VAL A 142 0.40 2.52 -2.23
CA VAL A 142 -0.24 3.58 -3.02
C VAL A 142 0.03 4.94 -2.41
N SER A 143 0.56 5.86 -3.22
CA SER A 143 0.73 7.26 -2.86
C SER A 143 0.09 8.18 -3.93
N SER A 144 0.18 9.51 -3.76
CA SER A 144 -0.26 10.48 -4.77
C SER A 144 0.50 10.34 -6.09
N ASP A 145 1.77 9.92 -6.02
CA ASP A 145 2.70 9.96 -7.14
C ASP A 145 2.94 8.60 -7.77
N VAL A 146 2.86 7.53 -6.96
CA VAL A 146 3.23 6.19 -7.41
C VAL A 146 2.29 5.10 -6.90
N LEU A 147 2.21 4.04 -7.70
CA LEU A 147 1.65 2.74 -7.37
C LEU A 147 2.80 1.73 -7.44
N ASP A 148 3.22 1.24 -6.27
CA ASP A 148 4.32 0.29 -6.13
C ASP A 148 3.77 -1.11 -5.87
N ILE A 149 4.27 -2.08 -6.61
CA ILE A 149 3.92 -3.50 -6.45
C ILE A 149 5.18 -4.26 -6.09
N ILE A 150 5.07 -5.08 -5.05
CA ILE A 150 6.12 -5.97 -4.57
C ILE A 150 5.58 -7.38 -4.60
N SER A 151 6.39 -8.34 -5.06
CA SER A 151 6.07 -9.76 -5.03
C SER A 151 7.21 -10.54 -4.40
N LYS A 152 6.86 -11.63 -3.71
CA LYS A 152 7.85 -12.61 -3.22
C LYS A 152 8.47 -13.40 -4.36
N GLU A 153 7.79 -13.50 -5.50
CA GLU A 153 8.17 -14.27 -6.67
C GLU A 153 8.58 -13.32 -7.79
N GLU A 154 9.83 -13.46 -8.28
CA GLU A 154 10.39 -12.64 -9.36
C GLU A 154 9.56 -12.76 -10.66
N ASP A 155 9.10 -13.97 -11.01
CA ASP A 155 8.30 -14.26 -12.22
C ASP A 155 7.02 -13.40 -12.30
N ASN A 156 6.42 -13.07 -11.17
CA ASN A 156 5.24 -12.21 -11.12
C ASN A 156 5.58 -10.76 -11.53
N ILE A 157 6.73 -10.27 -11.08
CA ILE A 157 7.21 -8.92 -11.44
C ILE A 157 7.61 -8.88 -12.91
N ASP A 158 8.28 -9.91 -13.42
CA ASP A 158 8.62 -10.02 -14.84
C ASP A 158 7.36 -10.06 -15.71
N THR A 159 6.34 -10.79 -15.31
CA THR A 159 5.04 -10.82 -15.98
C THR A 159 4.41 -9.42 -16.05
N LEU A 160 4.44 -8.66 -14.94
CA LEU A 160 3.95 -7.29 -14.92
C LEU A 160 4.79 -6.37 -15.81
N LYS A 161 6.12 -6.47 -15.78
CA LYS A 161 7.03 -5.69 -16.64
C LYS A 161 6.79 -5.95 -18.13
N ILE A 162 6.55 -7.21 -18.52
CA ILE A 162 6.23 -7.59 -19.90
C ILE A 162 4.86 -7.01 -20.30
N ASN A 163 3.83 -7.25 -19.52
CA ASN A 163 2.45 -6.87 -19.85
C ASN A 163 2.22 -5.35 -19.86
N TYR A 164 3.03 -4.60 -19.12
CA TYR A 164 2.90 -3.15 -18.94
C TYR A 164 4.18 -2.39 -19.32
N SER A 165 4.96 -2.94 -20.28
CA SER A 165 6.27 -2.43 -20.70
C SER A 165 6.27 -0.96 -21.14
N ASP A 166 5.12 -0.45 -21.58
CA ASP A 166 4.99 0.92 -22.08
C ASP A 166 4.68 1.95 -21.00
N ILE A 167 4.26 1.49 -19.78
CA ILE A 167 3.73 2.39 -18.76
C ILE A 167 4.40 2.29 -17.39
N TYR A 168 5.19 1.24 -17.11
CA TYR A 168 5.89 1.18 -15.82
C TYR A 168 7.13 2.09 -15.83
N ASP A 169 7.54 2.55 -14.65
CA ASP A 169 8.71 3.44 -14.50
C ASP A 169 10.03 2.67 -14.63
N LYS A 170 10.63 2.71 -15.83
CA LYS A 170 11.87 2.01 -16.15
C LYS A 170 13.12 2.56 -15.45
N ARG A 171 13.04 3.74 -14.83
CA ARG A 171 14.16 4.32 -14.09
C ARG A 171 14.52 3.53 -12.83
N TYR A 172 13.60 2.68 -12.38
CA TYR A 172 13.73 1.87 -11.17
C TYR A 172 13.62 0.36 -11.45
N ALA A 173 13.82 -0.07 -12.70
CA ALA A 173 13.66 -1.47 -13.13
C ALA A 173 15.00 -2.21 -13.15
#